data_697ef3264bcd2b1830d38834131c2aa7
#
_entry.id   697ef3264bcd2b1830d38834131c2aa7
#
_cell.length_a   1.000
_cell.length_b   1.000
_cell.length_c   1.000
_cell.angle_alpha   90.00
_cell.angle_beta   90.00
_cell.angle_gamma   90.00
#
_symmetry.space_group_name_H-M   'P 1'
#
loop_
_entity.id
_entity.type
_entity.pdbx_description
1 polymer ?
#
loop_
_entity_poly.entity_id
_entity_poly.type
_entity_poly.pdbx_seq_one_letter_code
_entity_poly.pdbx_strand_id
1 'polypeptide(L)'
;AEAARLKGRLRAWDSVAVPRWAGVPEAQCVQLGYFCMQLQAMQAAPDQPQASREADLADTRLFRQFNGFALPGDADGAPTWHNLIADLRALLLKARPQVIVLPTPLLDPHADHICAHAAVLEALQGLAWQPDTLLGYANHLHDNDRWPMGDSGAGVALPPRFDGAVELVPCSFALALSQQQDKAMALGMMHDLQPPAPFKRRVRRWLQQLLAGRSPSPYGENEFFRKAVRRHELVWVLKPD
;
A
#
# COMPACT_ATOMS: atom_id res chain seq x y z
N ALA A 1 10.66 21.06 -4.06
CA ALA A 1 9.32 20.89 -4.63
C ALA A 1 9.33 20.08 -5.94
N GLU A 2 10.13 20.44 -6.96
CA GLU A 2 10.12 19.78 -8.28
C GLU A 2 10.44 18.27 -8.23
N ALA A 3 11.49 17.85 -7.53
CA ALA A 3 11.84 16.44 -7.36
C ALA A 3 10.69 15.66 -6.68
N ALA A 4 9.98 16.25 -5.72
CA ALA A 4 8.85 15.63 -5.07
C ALA A 4 7.64 15.48 -6.03
N ARG A 5 7.39 16.48 -6.88
CA ARG A 5 6.36 16.39 -7.93
C ARG A 5 6.68 15.31 -8.95
N LEU A 6 7.95 15.23 -9.40
CA LEU A 6 8.39 14.16 -10.30
C LEU A 6 8.21 12.77 -9.66
N LYS A 7 8.62 12.61 -8.40
CA LYS A 7 8.42 11.36 -7.65
C LYS A 7 6.94 10.99 -7.55
N GLY A 8 6.07 11.95 -7.25
CA GLY A 8 4.62 11.73 -7.21
C GLY A 8 4.04 11.27 -8.55
N ARG A 9 4.50 11.86 -9.66
CA ARG A 9 4.09 11.45 -11.01
C ARG A 9 4.58 10.04 -11.37
N LEU A 10 5.81 9.68 -10.99
CA LEU A 10 6.32 8.31 -11.15
C LEU A 10 5.47 7.30 -10.36
N ARG A 11 5.12 7.61 -9.11
CA ARG A 11 4.23 6.76 -8.30
C ARG A 11 2.83 6.64 -8.92
N ALA A 12 2.30 7.73 -9.47
CA ALA A 12 1.02 7.68 -10.19
C ALA A 12 1.11 6.76 -11.43
N TRP A 13 2.23 6.77 -12.14
CA TRP A 13 2.49 5.81 -13.23
C TRP A 13 2.62 4.38 -12.71
N ASP A 14 3.40 4.14 -11.65
CA ASP A 14 3.57 2.82 -11.06
C ASP A 14 2.23 2.23 -10.59
N SER A 15 1.32 3.05 -10.10
CA SER A 15 -0.02 2.63 -9.65
C SER A 15 -0.92 2.13 -10.78
N VAL A 16 -0.57 2.41 -12.02
CA VAL A 16 -1.22 1.87 -13.22
C VAL A 16 -0.42 0.69 -13.80
N ALA A 17 0.88 0.86 -13.94
CA ALA A 17 1.75 -0.12 -14.58
C ALA A 17 1.80 -1.46 -13.80
N VAL A 18 1.91 -1.40 -12.48
CA VAL A 18 2.00 -2.60 -11.62
C VAL A 18 0.73 -3.44 -11.62
N PRO A 19 -0.48 -2.90 -11.39
CA PRO A 19 -1.71 -3.68 -11.51
C PRO A 19 -1.94 -4.24 -12.93
N ARG A 20 -1.58 -3.49 -13.97
CA ARG A 20 -1.66 -3.99 -15.35
C ARG A 20 -0.78 -5.21 -15.59
N TRP A 21 0.41 -5.25 -15.01
CA TRP A 21 1.25 -6.46 -15.02
C TRP A 21 0.51 -7.66 -14.43
N ALA A 22 -0.27 -7.46 -13.39
CA ALA A 22 -1.11 -8.49 -12.76
C ALA A 22 -2.42 -8.76 -13.54
N GLY A 23 -2.63 -8.19 -14.71
CA GLY A 23 -3.81 -8.41 -15.56
C GLY A 23 -4.99 -7.49 -15.24
N VAL A 24 -4.84 -6.49 -14.37
CA VAL A 24 -5.90 -5.51 -14.09
C VAL A 24 -6.03 -4.56 -15.28
N PRO A 25 -7.23 -4.38 -15.88
CA PRO A 25 -7.44 -3.41 -16.95
C PRO A 25 -7.08 -1.98 -16.52
N GLU A 26 -6.48 -1.20 -17.40
CA GLU A 26 -6.07 0.18 -17.11
C GLU A 26 -7.22 1.04 -16.58
N ALA A 27 -8.40 0.90 -17.15
CA ALA A 27 -9.60 1.63 -16.73
C ALA A 27 -10.05 1.32 -15.27
N GLN A 28 -9.52 0.26 -14.66
CA GLN A 28 -9.76 -0.12 -13.26
C GLN A 28 -8.64 0.34 -12.33
N CYS A 29 -7.54 0.88 -12.87
CA CYS A 29 -6.43 1.42 -12.10
C CYS A 29 -6.71 2.90 -11.83
N VAL A 30 -6.96 3.27 -10.58
CA VAL A 30 -7.32 4.65 -10.21
C VAL A 30 -6.37 5.16 -9.14
N GLN A 31 -5.79 6.33 -9.39
CA GLN A 31 -4.97 7.05 -8.43
C GLN A 31 -5.80 8.17 -7.79
N LEU A 32 -5.88 8.15 -6.45
CA LEU A 32 -6.61 9.17 -5.69
C LEU A 32 -5.84 10.50 -5.57
N GLY A 33 -4.51 10.47 -5.65
CA GLY A 33 -3.64 11.65 -5.73
C GLY A 33 -3.47 12.43 -4.43
N TYR A 34 -3.97 11.94 -3.29
CA TYR A 34 -3.78 12.60 -1.99
C TYR A 34 -2.35 12.45 -1.49
N PHE A 35 -1.93 13.36 -0.62
CA PHE A 35 -0.53 13.52 -0.25
C PHE A 35 -0.15 12.71 0.98
N CYS A 36 1.05 12.12 0.94
CA CYS A 36 1.64 11.36 2.03
C CYS A 36 1.71 12.20 3.31
N MET A 37 1.41 11.59 4.46
CA MET A 37 1.41 12.21 5.79
C MET A 37 0.44 13.39 5.98
N GLN A 38 -0.58 13.52 5.11
CA GLN A 38 -1.60 14.55 5.22
C GLN A 38 -2.98 14.02 5.62
N LEU A 39 -3.24 12.71 5.53
CA LEU A 39 -4.58 12.16 5.78
C LEU A 39 -5.07 12.44 7.21
N GLN A 40 -4.19 12.41 8.21
CA GLN A 40 -4.55 12.72 9.59
C GLN A 40 -4.97 14.18 9.77
N ALA A 41 -4.27 15.12 9.11
CA ALA A 41 -4.63 16.53 9.14
C ALA A 41 -5.95 16.79 8.38
N MET A 42 -6.17 16.11 7.25
CA MET A 42 -7.43 16.15 6.52
C MET A 42 -8.60 15.65 7.38
N GLN A 43 -8.43 14.53 8.08
CA GLN A 43 -9.46 13.97 8.96
C GLN A 43 -9.79 14.91 10.14
N ALA A 44 -8.75 15.54 10.72
CA ALA A 44 -8.93 16.50 11.82
C ALA A 44 -9.63 17.81 11.42
N ALA A 45 -9.51 18.21 10.14
CA ALA A 45 -10.13 19.40 9.58
C ALA A 45 -10.73 19.07 8.19
N PRO A 46 -11.92 18.43 8.12
CA PRO A 46 -12.44 17.79 6.91
C PRO A 46 -12.65 18.71 5.72
N ASP A 47 -12.95 19.98 5.95
CA ASP A 47 -13.18 21.01 4.92
C ASP A 47 -11.91 21.78 4.54
N GLN A 48 -10.81 21.61 5.29
CA GLN A 48 -9.59 22.37 5.08
C GLN A 48 -8.64 21.62 4.13
N PRO A 49 -8.25 22.21 2.99
CA PRO A 49 -7.28 21.62 2.09
C PRO A 49 -5.91 21.44 2.78
N GLN A 50 -5.34 20.24 2.69
CA GLN A 50 -4.03 19.91 3.25
C GLN A 50 -3.00 19.77 2.14
N ALA A 51 -2.20 20.82 1.92
CA ALA A 51 -1.17 20.82 0.89
C ALA A 51 -0.04 19.82 1.15
N SER A 52 0.58 19.31 0.09
CA SER A 52 1.85 18.58 0.19
C SER A 52 2.97 19.54 0.62
N ARG A 53 3.58 19.26 1.75
CA ARG A 53 4.72 20.04 2.26
C ARG A 53 5.96 19.92 1.37
N GLU A 54 6.18 18.73 0.79
CA GLU A 54 7.38 18.43 -0.01
C GLU A 54 7.25 18.97 -1.45
N ALA A 55 6.05 18.84 -2.03
CA ALA A 55 5.80 19.23 -3.41
C ALA A 55 5.33 20.69 -3.57
N ASP A 56 5.01 21.37 -2.45
CA ASP A 56 4.40 22.70 -2.47
C ASP A 56 3.20 22.74 -3.44
N LEU A 57 2.23 21.87 -3.18
CA LEU A 57 1.09 21.63 -4.06
C LEU A 57 -0.15 21.34 -3.23
N ALA A 58 -1.27 21.98 -3.60
CA ALA A 58 -2.58 21.78 -2.98
C ALA A 58 -3.63 21.28 -3.99
N ASP A 59 -3.22 20.66 -5.08
CA ASP A 59 -4.09 20.16 -6.13
C ASP A 59 -3.78 18.68 -6.41
N THR A 60 -4.76 17.81 -6.20
CA THR A 60 -4.63 16.34 -6.37
C THR A 60 -4.59 15.91 -7.83
N ARG A 61 -5.12 16.74 -8.77
CA ARG A 61 -5.32 16.41 -10.19
C ARG A 61 -4.00 16.14 -10.91
N LEU A 62 -2.89 16.74 -10.45
CA LEU A 62 -1.56 16.47 -11.01
C LEU A 62 -1.19 14.98 -10.98
N PHE A 63 -1.68 14.22 -10.00
CA PHE A 63 -1.36 12.81 -9.83
C PHE A 63 -2.49 11.87 -10.32
N ARG A 64 -3.58 12.43 -10.86
CA ARG A 64 -4.73 11.70 -11.40
C ARG A 64 -4.74 11.61 -12.92
N GLN A 65 -3.68 12.07 -13.57
CA GLN A 65 -3.59 12.18 -15.04
C GLN A 65 -3.76 10.86 -15.80
N PHE A 66 -3.62 9.72 -15.13
CA PHE A 66 -3.79 8.39 -15.72
C PHE A 66 -5.17 7.77 -15.41
N ASN A 67 -6.03 8.45 -14.66
CA ASN A 67 -7.37 7.96 -14.40
C ASN A 67 -8.21 8.01 -15.69
N GLY A 68 -8.91 6.91 -16.00
CA GLY A 68 -9.77 6.82 -17.18
C GLY A 68 -11.11 7.57 -17.05
N PHE A 69 -11.39 8.20 -15.88
CA PHE A 69 -12.60 8.97 -15.61
C PHE A 69 -12.35 9.96 -14.46
N ALA A 70 -13.17 11.01 -14.42
CA ALA A 70 -13.11 12.01 -13.38
C ALA A 70 -13.70 11.49 -12.06
N LEU A 71 -13.06 11.87 -10.95
CA LEU A 71 -13.56 11.66 -9.60
C LEU A 71 -14.32 12.91 -9.10
N PRO A 72 -15.22 12.79 -8.12
CA PRO A 72 -15.90 13.97 -7.54
C PRO A 72 -14.94 15.08 -7.08
N GLY A 73 -13.83 14.72 -6.44
CA GLY A 73 -12.80 15.66 -5.99
C GLY A 73 -12.02 16.36 -7.11
N ASP A 74 -12.21 15.98 -8.38
CA ASP A 74 -11.61 16.68 -9.52
C ASP A 74 -12.31 18.03 -9.80
N ALA A 75 -13.49 18.27 -9.23
CA ALA A 75 -14.24 19.51 -9.43
C ALA A 75 -13.40 20.74 -8.99
N ASP A 76 -12.71 20.64 -7.87
CA ASP A 76 -11.84 21.70 -7.35
C ASP A 76 -10.38 21.25 -7.17
N GLY A 77 -10.10 19.95 -7.16
CA GLY A 77 -8.79 19.36 -6.91
C GLY A 77 -8.31 19.49 -5.47
N ALA A 78 -9.15 19.96 -4.56
CA ALA A 78 -8.77 20.27 -3.19
C ALA A 78 -8.50 18.98 -2.38
N PRO A 79 -7.34 18.86 -1.70
CA PRO A 79 -7.02 17.71 -0.86
C PRO A 79 -7.72 17.83 0.50
N THR A 80 -9.04 17.64 0.53
CA THR A 80 -9.89 17.64 1.72
C THR A 80 -10.36 16.22 2.07
N TRP A 81 -10.72 16.00 3.34
CA TRP A 81 -11.29 14.73 3.76
C TRP A 81 -12.62 14.45 3.07
N HIS A 82 -13.48 15.47 2.93
CA HIS A 82 -14.74 15.32 2.22
C HIS A 82 -14.58 14.90 0.76
N ASN A 83 -13.61 15.46 0.05
CA ASN A 83 -13.31 15.02 -1.31
C ASN A 83 -12.80 13.57 -1.34
N LEU A 84 -11.95 13.17 -0.39
CA LEU A 84 -11.49 11.79 -0.28
C LEU A 84 -12.66 10.82 -0.08
N ILE A 85 -13.58 11.12 0.83
CA ILE A 85 -14.76 10.30 1.08
C ILE A 85 -15.69 10.25 -0.16
N ALA A 86 -15.90 11.38 -0.83
CA ALA A 86 -16.69 11.43 -2.06
C ALA A 86 -16.07 10.60 -3.19
N ASP A 87 -14.75 10.69 -3.38
CA ASP A 87 -14.00 9.90 -4.36
C ASP A 87 -14.10 8.40 -4.06
N LEU A 88 -13.88 8.00 -2.81
CA LEU A 88 -14.01 6.60 -2.39
C LEU A 88 -15.44 6.07 -2.59
N ARG A 89 -16.46 6.83 -2.23
CA ARG A 89 -17.87 6.46 -2.45
C ARG A 89 -18.18 6.25 -3.93
N ALA A 90 -17.72 7.15 -4.79
CA ALA A 90 -17.90 7.03 -6.23
C ALA A 90 -17.25 5.74 -6.78
N LEU A 91 -16.03 5.43 -6.33
CA LEU A 91 -15.33 4.21 -6.71
C LEU A 91 -16.02 2.94 -6.21
N LEU A 92 -16.43 2.93 -4.94
CA LEU A 92 -17.12 1.80 -4.32
C LEU A 92 -18.46 1.50 -5.00
N LEU A 93 -19.25 2.54 -5.30
CA LEU A 93 -20.53 2.40 -6.03
C LEU A 93 -20.33 1.93 -7.47
N LYS A 94 -19.23 2.35 -8.13
CA LYS A 94 -18.91 1.94 -9.49
C LYS A 94 -18.43 0.50 -9.55
N ALA A 95 -17.52 0.11 -8.65
CA ALA A 95 -16.87 -1.19 -8.66
C ALA A 95 -17.70 -2.29 -7.97
N ARG A 96 -18.40 -1.94 -6.90
CA ARG A 96 -19.14 -2.88 -6.01
C ARG A 96 -18.36 -4.16 -5.73
N PRO A 97 -17.12 -4.05 -5.19
CA PRO A 97 -16.25 -5.20 -5.01
C PRO A 97 -16.78 -6.13 -3.90
N GLN A 98 -16.80 -7.43 -4.14
CA GLN A 98 -17.15 -8.42 -3.11
C GLN A 98 -16.13 -8.42 -1.95
N VAL A 99 -14.86 -8.15 -2.27
CA VAL A 99 -13.76 -8.12 -1.29
C VAL A 99 -13.05 -6.79 -1.37
N ILE A 100 -12.83 -6.14 -0.24
CA ILE A 100 -11.98 -4.95 -0.10
C ILE A 100 -10.74 -5.32 0.70
N VAL A 101 -9.56 -5.01 0.16
CA VAL A 101 -8.28 -5.19 0.86
C VAL A 101 -7.77 -3.83 1.32
N LEU A 102 -7.52 -3.66 2.62
CA LEU A 102 -7.17 -2.37 3.21
C LEU A 102 -6.17 -2.56 4.38
N PRO A 103 -5.41 -1.51 4.77
CA PRO A 103 -4.54 -1.61 5.95
C PRO A 103 -5.35 -1.90 7.21
N THR A 104 -4.78 -2.64 8.19
CA THR A 104 -5.42 -2.86 9.49
C THR A 104 -4.73 -2.08 10.61
N PRO A 105 -5.41 -1.09 11.22
CA PRO A 105 -4.84 -0.25 12.29
C PRO A 105 -4.43 -1.01 13.53
N LEU A 106 -5.04 -2.17 13.78
CA LEU A 106 -4.71 -3.03 14.92
C LEU A 106 -3.28 -3.59 14.86
N LEU A 107 -2.70 -3.65 13.67
CA LEU A 107 -1.33 -4.15 13.44
C LEU A 107 -0.41 -3.09 12.87
N ASP A 108 -0.92 -2.22 12.00
CA ASP A 108 -0.14 -1.22 11.28
C ASP A 108 -0.33 0.18 11.90
N PRO A 109 0.70 0.71 12.58
CA PRO A 109 0.60 1.99 13.31
C PRO A 109 0.80 3.22 12.43
N HIS A 110 1.03 3.07 11.13
CA HIS A 110 1.29 4.21 10.27
C HIS A 110 0.06 5.11 10.14
N ALA A 111 0.22 6.41 10.41
CA ALA A 111 -0.90 7.36 10.47
C ALA A 111 -1.75 7.38 9.19
N ASP A 112 -1.13 7.39 8.00
CA ASP A 112 -1.87 7.35 6.74
C ASP A 112 -2.61 6.02 6.54
N HIS A 113 -2.09 4.89 7.04
CA HIS A 113 -2.77 3.59 6.93
C HIS A 113 -3.99 3.53 7.85
N ILE A 114 -3.88 4.09 9.06
CA ILE A 114 -5.02 4.23 9.99
C ILE A 114 -6.11 5.09 9.36
N CYS A 115 -5.74 6.26 8.81
CA CYS A 115 -6.69 7.16 8.17
C CYS A 115 -7.28 6.58 6.88
N ALA A 116 -6.50 5.84 6.08
CA ALA A 116 -7.01 5.17 4.88
C ALA A 116 -8.06 4.11 5.23
N HIS A 117 -7.83 3.35 6.30
CA HIS A 117 -8.84 2.41 6.82
C HIS A 117 -10.12 3.13 7.23
N ALA A 118 -9.99 4.17 8.06
CA ALA A 118 -11.13 4.97 8.53
C ALA A 118 -11.92 5.58 7.35
N ALA A 119 -11.22 6.11 6.34
CA ALA A 119 -11.85 6.69 5.15
C ALA A 119 -12.67 5.65 4.35
N VAL A 120 -12.18 4.42 4.21
CA VAL A 120 -12.93 3.35 3.52
C VAL A 120 -14.18 3.00 4.32
N LEU A 121 -14.09 2.83 5.65
CA LEU A 121 -15.25 2.52 6.48
C LEU A 121 -16.28 3.66 6.43
N GLU A 122 -15.84 4.92 6.54
CA GLU A 122 -16.74 6.08 6.43
C GLU A 122 -17.40 6.16 5.05
N ALA A 123 -16.65 5.87 3.98
CA ALA A 123 -17.22 5.84 2.63
C ALA A 123 -18.26 4.74 2.43
N LEU A 124 -18.15 3.62 3.14
CA LEU A 124 -19.13 2.52 3.11
C LEU A 124 -20.41 2.83 3.90
N GLN A 125 -20.33 3.74 4.90
CA GLN A 125 -21.50 4.07 5.72
C GLN A 125 -22.65 4.61 4.88
N GLY A 126 -23.84 4.05 5.11
CA GLY A 126 -25.07 4.48 4.44
C GLY A 126 -25.19 4.07 2.97
N LEU A 127 -24.25 3.30 2.41
CA LEU A 127 -24.44 2.70 1.10
C LEU A 127 -25.40 1.52 1.19
N ALA A 128 -26.32 1.41 0.23
CA ALA A 128 -27.26 0.28 0.13
C ALA A 128 -26.56 -1.05 -0.22
N TRP A 129 -25.35 -0.97 -0.73
CA TRP A 129 -24.48 -2.10 -1.01
C TRP A 129 -23.34 -2.14 0.01
N GLN A 130 -22.97 -3.35 0.42
CA GLN A 130 -21.82 -3.60 1.29
C GLN A 130 -20.95 -4.73 0.67
N PRO A 131 -19.64 -4.75 0.88
CA PRO A 131 -18.79 -5.87 0.48
C PRO A 131 -19.08 -7.11 1.33
N ASP A 132 -18.85 -8.29 0.75
CA ASP A 132 -18.99 -9.56 1.48
C ASP A 132 -17.89 -9.74 2.53
N THR A 133 -16.70 -9.19 2.26
CA THR A 133 -15.52 -9.38 3.12
C THR A 133 -14.58 -8.18 3.08
N LEU A 134 -14.09 -7.81 4.25
CA LEU A 134 -12.95 -6.91 4.41
C LEU A 134 -11.70 -7.73 4.80
N LEU A 135 -10.62 -7.58 4.04
CA LEU A 135 -9.33 -8.21 4.32
C LEU A 135 -8.30 -7.15 4.73
N GLY A 136 -7.77 -7.29 5.93
CA GLY A 136 -6.73 -6.42 6.45
C GLY A 136 -5.33 -6.89 6.08
N TYR A 137 -4.41 -5.95 5.84
CA TYR A 137 -2.98 -6.21 5.74
C TYR A 137 -2.18 -5.25 6.61
N ALA A 138 -0.92 -5.57 6.89
CA ALA A 138 0.02 -4.69 7.58
C ALA A 138 1.33 -4.60 6.83
N ASN A 139 1.79 -3.38 6.53
CA ASN A 139 3.10 -3.10 5.96
C ASN A 139 4.14 -2.79 7.05
N HIS A 140 3.69 -2.20 8.15
CA HIS A 140 4.49 -1.87 9.32
C HIS A 140 3.89 -2.58 10.52
N LEU A 141 4.73 -3.02 11.45
CA LEU A 141 4.27 -3.53 12.73
C LEU A 141 4.77 -2.64 13.85
N HIS A 142 3.98 -2.53 14.90
CA HIS A 142 4.45 -1.95 16.14
C HIS A 142 5.72 -2.68 16.60
N ASP A 143 6.77 -1.92 16.88
CA ASP A 143 8.04 -2.40 17.43
C ASP A 143 8.78 -3.46 16.61
N ASN A 144 8.40 -3.72 15.36
CA ASN A 144 9.05 -4.73 14.55
C ASN A 144 9.05 -4.47 13.02
N ASP A 145 9.93 -3.59 12.59
CA ASP A 145 10.16 -3.35 11.15
C ASP A 145 10.79 -4.53 10.40
N ARG A 146 11.22 -5.59 11.09
CA ARG A 146 11.86 -6.75 10.45
C ARG A 146 10.86 -7.83 10.04
N TRP A 147 9.63 -7.75 10.49
CA TRP A 147 8.60 -8.70 10.09
C TRP A 147 8.19 -8.48 8.62
N PRO A 148 7.86 -9.56 7.87
CA PRO A 148 8.02 -10.96 8.22
C PRO A 148 9.50 -11.38 8.22
N MET A 149 9.87 -12.24 9.19
CA MET A 149 11.22 -12.72 9.36
C MET A 149 11.60 -13.77 8.31
N GLY A 150 12.90 -13.99 8.14
CA GLY A 150 13.45 -14.98 7.19
C GLY A 150 13.68 -14.41 5.80
N ASP A 151 14.19 -15.27 4.90
CA ASP A 151 14.56 -14.90 3.54
C ASP A 151 13.33 -14.82 2.60
N SER A 152 13.49 -14.16 1.44
CA SER A 152 12.49 -14.21 0.37
C SER A 152 12.19 -15.65 -0.03
N GLY A 153 10.93 -15.93 -0.35
CA GLY A 153 10.46 -17.30 -0.63
C GLY A 153 10.24 -18.18 0.60
N ALA A 154 10.55 -17.70 1.83
CA ALA A 154 10.14 -18.38 3.06
C ALA A 154 8.65 -18.15 3.37
N GLY A 155 8.09 -18.94 4.30
CA GLY A 155 6.76 -18.72 4.84
C GLY A 155 6.66 -17.42 5.64
N VAL A 156 5.43 -16.95 5.88
CA VAL A 156 5.13 -15.82 6.78
C VAL A 156 4.50 -16.41 8.05
N ALA A 157 5.17 -16.20 9.18
CA ALA A 157 4.60 -16.50 10.49
C ALA A 157 3.69 -15.34 10.95
N LEU A 158 2.82 -15.60 11.90
CA LEU A 158 2.07 -14.55 12.57
C LEU A 158 3.04 -13.51 13.18
N PRO A 159 2.63 -12.24 13.27
CA PRO A 159 3.43 -11.21 13.91
C PRO A 159 3.84 -11.64 15.34
N PRO A 160 5.06 -11.30 15.79
CA PRO A 160 5.42 -11.49 17.18
C PRO A 160 4.43 -10.73 18.09
N ARG A 161 4.06 -11.35 19.20
CA ARG A 161 3.07 -10.80 20.14
C ARG A 161 1.67 -10.61 19.53
N PHE A 162 1.34 -11.36 18.49
CA PHE A 162 -0.04 -11.41 18.01
C PHE A 162 -0.90 -11.96 19.14
N ASP A 163 -1.66 -11.09 19.78
CA ASP A 163 -2.59 -11.46 20.81
C ASP A 163 -3.87 -11.97 20.16
N GLY A 164 -4.23 -13.22 20.41
CA GLY A 164 -5.47 -13.82 19.93
C GLY A 164 -6.74 -13.19 20.51
N ALA A 165 -6.62 -12.27 21.49
CA ALA A 165 -7.72 -11.46 21.98
C ALA A 165 -8.15 -10.37 20.96
N VAL A 166 -7.31 -10.05 19.96
CA VAL A 166 -7.68 -9.16 18.86
C VAL A 166 -8.62 -9.94 17.93
N GLU A 167 -9.77 -9.37 17.61
CA GLU A 167 -10.78 -9.97 16.72
C GLU A 167 -10.35 -10.05 15.24
N LEU A 168 -9.13 -10.49 15.00
CA LEU A 168 -8.55 -10.68 13.67
C LEU A 168 -8.38 -12.16 13.38
N VAL A 169 -9.01 -12.65 12.34
CA VAL A 169 -8.86 -14.02 11.89
C VAL A 169 -7.77 -14.08 10.80
N PRO A 170 -6.60 -14.67 11.06
CA PRO A 170 -5.55 -14.78 10.06
C PRO A 170 -5.98 -15.70 8.93
N CYS A 171 -5.75 -15.26 7.69
CA CYS A 171 -5.98 -16.02 6.48
C CYS A 171 -4.71 -16.05 5.63
N SER A 172 -4.31 -17.24 5.19
CA SER A 172 -3.08 -17.45 4.44
C SER A 172 -3.39 -18.00 3.05
N PHE A 173 -2.87 -17.34 2.01
CA PHE A 173 -3.01 -17.76 0.62
C PHE A 173 -1.65 -18.26 0.11
N ALA A 174 -1.56 -19.54 -0.23
CA ALA A 174 -0.35 -20.10 -0.80
C ALA A 174 -0.09 -19.53 -2.20
N LEU A 175 1.16 -19.16 -2.47
CA LEU A 175 1.61 -18.65 -3.76
C LEU A 175 2.48 -19.69 -4.48
N ALA A 176 2.11 -20.05 -5.71
CA ALA A 176 2.95 -20.81 -6.59
C ALA A 176 4.26 -20.05 -6.89
N LEU A 177 5.30 -20.74 -7.33
CA LEU A 177 6.59 -20.12 -7.65
C LEU A 177 6.44 -19.03 -8.72
N SER A 178 5.61 -19.27 -9.74
CA SER A 178 5.31 -18.26 -10.78
C SER A 178 4.70 -17.00 -10.19
N GLN A 179 3.74 -17.12 -9.28
CA GLN A 179 3.12 -15.97 -8.61
C GLN A 179 4.11 -15.20 -7.72
N GLN A 180 5.05 -15.91 -7.07
CA GLN A 180 6.13 -15.25 -6.33
C GLN A 180 7.06 -14.47 -7.27
N GLN A 181 7.36 -15.02 -8.45
CA GLN A 181 8.15 -14.36 -9.48
C GLN A 181 7.42 -13.14 -10.06
N ASP A 182 6.14 -13.27 -10.37
CA ASP A 182 5.29 -12.17 -10.84
C ASP A 182 5.25 -11.03 -9.81
N LYS A 183 5.13 -11.37 -8.53
CA LYS A 183 5.20 -10.39 -7.44
C LYS A 183 6.56 -9.71 -7.34
N ALA A 184 7.64 -10.45 -7.53
CA ALA A 184 8.99 -9.87 -7.57
C ALA A 184 9.16 -8.91 -8.76
N MET A 185 8.63 -9.26 -9.93
CA MET A 185 8.64 -8.38 -11.10
C MET A 185 7.82 -7.11 -10.85
N ALA A 186 6.61 -7.25 -10.30
CA ALA A 186 5.75 -6.11 -9.94
C ALA A 186 6.46 -5.13 -8.99
N LEU A 187 7.13 -5.65 -7.95
CA LEU A 187 7.93 -4.83 -7.03
C LEU A 187 9.13 -4.18 -7.74
N GLY A 188 9.75 -4.91 -8.69
CA GLY A 188 10.85 -4.39 -9.51
C GLY A 188 10.46 -3.22 -10.41
N MET A 189 9.19 -3.13 -10.78
CA MET A 189 8.64 -2.02 -11.58
C MET A 189 8.43 -0.73 -10.76
N MET A 190 8.37 -0.83 -9.43
CA MET A 190 8.16 0.34 -8.56
C MET A 190 9.47 1.13 -8.39
N HIS A 191 9.54 2.30 -8.98
CA HIS A 191 10.77 3.09 -9.12
C HIS A 191 11.38 3.56 -7.79
N ASP A 192 10.59 3.84 -6.78
CA ASP A 192 11.06 4.35 -5.50
C ASP A 192 11.32 3.28 -4.43
N LEU A 193 11.01 2.01 -4.70
CA LEU A 193 11.32 0.89 -3.81
C LEU A 193 12.75 0.35 -3.96
N GLN A 194 13.55 0.90 -4.87
CA GLN A 194 14.91 0.45 -5.15
C GLN A 194 15.97 1.55 -4.92
N PRO A 195 16.09 2.08 -3.70
CA PRO A 195 17.17 3.01 -3.43
C PRO A 195 18.52 2.28 -3.55
N PRO A 196 19.54 2.89 -4.17
CA PRO A 196 20.87 2.30 -4.25
C PRO A 196 21.38 2.02 -2.84
N ALA A 197 21.81 0.78 -2.59
CA ALA A 197 22.35 0.41 -1.29
C ALA A 197 23.59 1.24 -0.97
N PRO A 198 23.68 1.90 0.19
CA PRO A 198 24.85 2.65 0.61
C PRO A 198 26.12 1.78 0.52
N PHE A 199 27.23 2.36 0.10
CA PHE A 199 28.52 1.64 -0.10
C PHE A 199 28.90 0.75 1.11
N LYS A 200 28.76 1.28 2.33
CA LYS A 200 29.01 0.53 3.57
C LYS A 200 28.16 -0.75 3.69
N ARG A 201 26.90 -0.71 3.23
CA ARG A 201 26.01 -1.85 3.22
C ARG A 201 26.44 -2.91 2.19
N ARG A 202 26.90 -2.48 1.03
CA ARG A 202 27.43 -3.37 -0.03
C ARG A 202 28.69 -4.10 0.45
N VAL A 203 29.65 -3.40 1.05
CA VAL A 203 30.89 -4.00 1.59
C VAL A 203 30.57 -4.98 2.73
N ARG A 204 29.70 -4.61 3.68
CA ARG A 204 29.30 -5.51 4.78
C ARG A 204 28.65 -6.80 4.25
N ARG A 205 27.84 -6.71 3.23
CA ARG A 205 27.15 -7.85 2.61
C ARG A 205 28.16 -8.75 1.88
N TRP A 206 29.06 -8.18 1.12
CA TRP A 206 30.13 -8.91 0.47
C TRP A 206 30.99 -9.70 1.48
N LEU A 207 31.34 -9.10 2.61
CA LEU A 207 32.02 -9.78 3.70
C LEU A 207 31.18 -10.90 4.32
N GLN A 208 29.89 -10.69 4.50
CA GLN A 208 28.98 -11.72 5.01
C GLN A 208 28.81 -12.91 4.04
N GLN A 209 28.79 -12.67 2.74
CA GLN A 209 28.79 -13.72 1.72
C GLN A 209 30.09 -14.53 1.75
N LEU A 210 31.23 -13.87 1.82
CA LEU A 210 32.55 -14.51 1.89
C LEU A 210 32.75 -15.33 3.19
N LEU A 211 32.36 -14.78 4.33
CA LEU A 211 32.67 -15.38 5.63
C LEU A 211 31.58 -16.37 6.12
N ALA A 212 30.33 -16.19 5.71
CA ALA A 212 29.20 -16.98 6.19
C ALA A 212 28.61 -17.93 5.12
N GLY A 213 29.15 -17.96 3.91
CA GLY A 213 28.69 -18.84 2.83
C GLY A 213 27.21 -18.60 2.44
N ARG A 214 26.65 -17.44 2.76
CA ARG A 214 25.24 -17.16 2.47
C ARG A 214 25.07 -16.89 0.97
N SER A 215 24.25 -17.70 0.34
CA SER A 215 23.81 -17.44 -1.04
C SER A 215 23.00 -16.13 -1.10
N PRO A 216 23.18 -15.30 -2.12
CA PRO A 216 22.34 -14.13 -2.33
C PRO A 216 20.88 -14.57 -2.50
N SER A 217 19.96 -13.73 -2.03
CA SER A 217 18.52 -13.96 -2.27
C SER A 217 18.25 -14.03 -3.78
N PRO A 218 17.45 -15.01 -4.26
CA PRO A 218 17.12 -15.15 -5.68
C PRO A 218 16.40 -13.91 -6.26
N TYR A 219 15.80 -13.09 -5.41
CA TYR A 219 15.07 -11.87 -5.80
C TYR A 219 15.86 -10.59 -5.49
N GLY A 220 17.17 -10.69 -5.24
CA GLY A 220 17.99 -9.54 -4.87
C GLY A 220 17.95 -9.24 -3.37
N GLU A 221 18.73 -8.24 -2.99
CA GLU A 221 18.99 -7.91 -1.58
C GLU A 221 18.13 -6.78 -1.03
N ASN A 222 17.12 -6.33 -1.79
CA ASN A 222 16.23 -5.30 -1.35
C ASN A 222 15.34 -5.83 -0.20
N GLU A 223 15.23 -5.07 0.86
CA GLU A 223 14.44 -5.45 2.03
C GLU A 223 12.95 -5.62 1.69
N PHE A 224 12.42 -4.83 0.76
CA PHE A 224 11.05 -4.97 0.29
C PHE A 224 10.80 -6.32 -0.39
N PHE A 225 11.75 -6.80 -1.22
CA PHE A 225 11.65 -8.13 -1.82
C PHE A 225 11.66 -9.22 -0.75
N ARG A 226 12.55 -9.10 0.25
CA ARG A 226 12.61 -10.04 1.37
C ARG A 226 11.30 -10.11 2.14
N LYS A 227 10.68 -8.96 2.39
CA LYS A 227 9.42 -8.88 3.15
C LYS A 227 8.22 -9.33 2.32
N ALA A 228 8.14 -8.96 1.05
CA ALA A 228 6.97 -9.11 0.23
C ALA A 228 6.95 -10.38 -0.63
N VAL A 229 8.10 -10.87 -1.14
CA VAL A 229 8.16 -12.08 -1.97
C VAL A 229 8.25 -13.31 -1.08
N ARG A 230 7.11 -13.90 -0.76
CA ARG A 230 6.98 -15.01 0.21
C ARG A 230 6.21 -16.18 -0.41
N ARG A 231 6.23 -17.36 0.24
CA ARG A 231 5.47 -18.54 -0.20
C ARG A 231 3.98 -18.41 -0.07
N HIS A 232 3.52 -17.46 0.73
CA HIS A 232 2.10 -17.16 0.90
C HIS A 232 1.91 -15.73 1.33
N GLU A 233 0.74 -15.19 1.05
CA GLU A 233 0.26 -13.94 1.63
C GLU A 233 -0.42 -14.22 2.96
N LEU A 234 -0.25 -13.32 3.91
CA LEU A 234 -0.95 -13.33 5.17
C LEU A 234 -1.78 -12.05 5.26
N VAL A 235 -3.07 -12.24 5.38
CA VAL A 235 -4.06 -11.18 5.59
C VAL A 235 -4.97 -11.56 6.76
N TRP A 236 -5.79 -10.64 7.19
CA TRP A 236 -6.74 -10.87 8.28
C TRP A 236 -8.15 -10.58 7.80
N VAL A 237 -9.08 -11.49 8.07
CA VAL A 237 -10.50 -11.22 7.88
C VAL A 237 -10.93 -10.27 9.00
N LEU A 238 -11.37 -9.09 8.59
CA LEU A 238 -11.93 -8.09 9.51
C LEU A 238 -13.42 -8.41 9.67
N LYS A 239 -13.88 -8.51 10.91
CA LYS A 239 -15.33 -8.61 11.14
C LYS A 239 -15.95 -7.24 10.80
N PRO A 240 -17.05 -7.18 10.04
CA PRO A 240 -17.81 -5.96 9.94
C PRO A 240 -18.37 -5.61 11.33
N ASP A 241 -18.21 -4.33 11.72
CA ASP A 241 -18.80 -3.76 12.92
C ASP A 241 -20.34 -3.76 12.82
#